data_edf1b96e0dcee7ad04503bc1a1e63559
#
_entry.id   edf1b96e0dcee7ad04503bc1a1e63559
#
_cell.length_a   1.000
_cell.length_b   1.000
_cell.length_c   1.000
_cell.angle_alpha   90.00
_cell.angle_beta   90.00
_cell.angle_gamma   90.00
#
_symmetry.space_group_name_H-M   'P 1'
#
loop_
_entity.id
_entity.type
_entity.pdbx_description
1 polymer ?
#
loop_
_entity_poly.entity_id
_entity_poly.type
_entity_poly.pdbx_seq_one_letter_code
_entity_poly.pdbx_strand_id
1 'polypeptide(L)'
;VHHDTCIGVPFSDWVAKEDRGDLSSCLSKIVMGISRGAQLEIRLPASGERELVTDAYVSRIVDEAGEIVGLALHLINMTEQKNLEVQFTQSQKMQAVGQLAGGVAHDFNNLLTAMIGFCDLLLQKHGPDDPSFEDIQHIRQNANRATNLVRQLLAFSRKQTLEPVRLDVSELLSELSNLLRRLIGETVDLEIEHGKALPAVKVDRGQFDQVIINLAVNARDAMPGGGSVTVRSSDVILHEPVQRGHDLMPAGQYALIEVIDTGEGISKENLDRIFEPFFTTKDVGSGTGLGLSTVYGIIHQTGGFIFVDSAPGEGTTFSIYLPAYEDEFEANVIDDGVGVPNTPAQKFKPVLSDADLTGQGTVLLVEDEDAVRMFAARALRNKGYHVIEAENGESALDAINGQDQTIDLIVSDVIMPGMDGHTFVNLVRYE
;
A
#
# COMPACT_ATOMS: atom_id res chain seq x y z
N VAL A 1 -3.96 -10.58 38.47
CA VAL A 1 -3.06 -10.67 39.67
C VAL A 1 -3.91 -11.18 40.83
N HIS A 2 -3.50 -12.28 41.43
CA HIS A 2 -4.21 -12.78 42.63
C HIS A 2 -4.03 -11.80 43.80
N HIS A 3 -5.09 -11.51 44.53
CA HIS A 3 -5.12 -10.61 45.69
C HIS A 3 -3.96 -10.85 46.69
N ASP A 4 -3.63 -12.11 46.95
CA ASP A 4 -2.61 -12.48 47.92
C ASP A 4 -1.17 -12.16 47.50
N THR A 5 -0.91 -11.94 46.21
CA THR A 5 0.43 -11.60 45.69
C THR A 5 0.75 -10.11 45.77
N CYS A 6 -0.23 -9.24 46.02
CA CYS A 6 -0.06 -7.78 46.08
C CYS A 6 0.22 -7.29 47.54
N ILE A 7 -0.03 -8.11 48.56
CA ILE A 7 0.13 -7.70 49.96
C ILE A 7 1.62 -7.62 50.33
N GLY A 8 2.04 -6.46 50.82
CA GLY A 8 3.42 -6.23 51.29
C GLY A 8 4.43 -5.93 50.16
N VAL A 9 4.00 -5.85 48.92
CA VAL A 9 4.86 -5.47 47.76
C VAL A 9 4.61 -4.01 47.40
N PRO A 10 5.66 -3.17 47.28
CA PRO A 10 5.49 -1.79 46.84
C PRO A 10 4.87 -1.75 45.45
N PHE A 11 3.85 -0.90 45.25
CA PHE A 11 3.19 -0.77 43.94
C PHE A 11 4.16 -0.33 42.82
N SER A 12 5.20 0.46 43.18
CA SER A 12 6.26 0.86 42.25
C SER A 12 6.98 -0.32 41.58
N ASP A 13 7.02 -1.49 42.21
CA ASP A 13 7.69 -2.67 41.65
C ASP A 13 6.88 -3.31 40.50
N TRP A 14 5.59 -3.00 40.43
CA TRP A 14 4.68 -3.41 39.36
C TRP A 14 4.62 -2.43 38.19
N VAL A 15 5.37 -1.32 38.24
CA VAL A 15 5.36 -0.29 37.23
C VAL A 15 6.68 -0.33 36.43
N ALA A 16 6.59 -0.09 35.14
CA ALA A 16 7.76 0.00 34.26
C ALA A 16 8.79 0.99 34.83
N LYS A 17 10.08 0.70 34.66
CA LYS A 17 11.15 1.47 35.29
C LYS A 17 11.11 2.94 34.93
N GLU A 18 10.73 3.24 33.70
CA GLU A 18 10.67 4.60 33.14
C GLU A 18 9.59 5.43 33.84
N ASP A 19 8.46 4.82 34.25
CA ASP A 19 7.30 5.51 34.79
C ASP A 19 7.36 5.64 36.32
N ARG A 20 8.33 4.95 37.00
CA ARG A 20 8.47 4.98 38.46
C ARG A 20 8.76 6.36 39.04
N GLY A 21 9.50 7.19 38.31
CA GLY A 21 9.82 8.55 38.71
C GLY A 21 8.60 9.44 38.82
N ASP A 22 7.78 9.42 37.81
CA ASP A 22 6.54 10.21 37.73
C ASP A 22 5.51 9.72 38.75
N LEU A 23 5.38 8.39 38.92
CA LEU A 23 4.53 7.81 39.96
C LEU A 23 4.98 8.26 41.34
N SER A 24 6.27 8.16 41.68
CA SER A 24 6.80 8.55 42.99
C SER A 24 6.57 10.03 43.28
N SER A 25 6.79 10.91 42.29
CA SER A 25 6.51 12.34 42.41
C SER A 25 5.05 12.62 42.65
N CYS A 26 4.16 11.92 41.93
CA CYS A 26 2.72 12.04 42.04
C CYS A 26 2.24 11.62 43.44
N LEU A 27 2.65 10.43 43.94
CA LEU A 27 2.28 9.90 45.25
C LEU A 27 2.77 10.83 46.38
N SER A 28 3.99 11.35 46.27
CA SER A 28 4.57 12.29 47.26
C SER A 28 3.73 13.56 47.40
N LYS A 29 3.26 14.15 46.30
CA LYS A 29 2.40 15.37 46.32
C LYS A 29 1.07 15.12 47.03
N ILE A 30 0.50 13.92 46.83
CA ILE A 30 -0.78 13.54 47.45
C ILE A 30 -0.58 13.33 48.98
N VAL A 31 0.47 12.61 49.36
CA VAL A 31 0.80 12.35 50.77
C VAL A 31 1.12 13.62 51.54
N MET A 32 1.84 14.58 50.92
CA MET A 32 2.14 15.89 51.49
C MET A 32 0.90 16.81 51.55
N GLY A 33 -0.25 16.39 51.07
CA GLY A 33 -1.47 17.20 51.09
C GLY A 33 -1.53 18.30 50.01
N ILE A 34 -0.55 18.37 49.10
CA ILE A 34 -0.47 19.35 48.03
C ILE A 34 -1.58 19.12 47.01
N SER A 35 -1.94 17.85 46.73
CA SER A 35 -3.05 17.47 45.84
C SER A 35 -4.01 16.49 46.56
N ARG A 36 -5.31 16.58 46.22
CA ARG A 36 -6.31 15.62 46.72
C ARG A 36 -6.32 14.31 45.96
N GLY A 37 -5.82 14.30 44.74
CA GLY A 37 -5.70 13.15 43.86
C GLY A 37 -4.95 13.55 42.59
N ALA A 38 -4.59 12.56 41.79
CA ALA A 38 -3.96 12.77 40.48
C ALA A 38 -4.34 11.62 39.54
N GLN A 39 -4.20 11.90 38.25
CA GLN A 39 -4.27 10.93 37.19
C GLN A 39 -2.91 10.89 36.49
N LEU A 40 -2.42 9.69 36.20
CA LEU A 40 -1.20 9.49 35.42
C LEU A 40 -1.30 8.21 34.60
N GLU A 41 -0.71 8.24 33.43
CA GLU A 41 -0.54 7.05 32.57
C GLU A 41 0.70 6.29 33.04
N ILE A 42 0.58 4.99 33.26
CA ILE A 42 1.66 4.10 33.68
C ILE A 42 1.62 2.81 32.89
N ARG A 43 2.80 2.23 32.62
CA ARG A 43 2.94 0.92 32.02
C ARG A 43 3.16 -0.13 33.09
N LEU A 44 2.37 -1.20 33.03
CA LEU A 44 2.46 -2.35 33.91
C LEU A 44 2.99 -3.54 33.11
N PRO A 45 4.12 -4.16 33.50
CA PRO A 45 4.58 -5.38 32.87
C PRO A 45 3.55 -6.51 33.09
N ALA A 46 3.16 -7.18 32.01
CA ALA A 46 2.28 -8.35 32.05
C ALA A 46 3.09 -9.63 31.80
N SER A 47 2.45 -10.79 31.92
CA SER A 47 3.09 -12.08 31.67
C SER A 47 3.55 -12.20 30.21
N GLY A 48 4.84 -12.43 29.98
CA GLY A 48 5.52 -12.36 28.70
C GLY A 48 6.05 -10.94 28.45
N GLU A 49 6.49 -10.63 27.25
CA GLU A 49 7.00 -9.29 26.86
C GLU A 49 5.90 -8.20 26.73
N ARG A 50 4.73 -8.42 27.33
CA ARG A 50 3.59 -7.52 27.22
C ARG A 50 3.64 -6.42 28.27
N GLU A 51 3.37 -5.19 27.84
CA GLU A 51 3.10 -4.05 28.72
C GLU A 51 1.62 -3.66 28.62
N LEU A 52 1.00 -3.41 29.77
CA LEU A 52 -0.34 -2.85 29.84
C LEU A 52 -0.25 -1.35 30.05
N VAL A 53 -0.76 -0.57 29.11
CA VAL A 53 -0.92 0.88 29.30
C VAL A 53 -2.15 1.11 30.17
N THR A 54 -1.95 1.79 31.29
CA THR A 54 -2.97 1.92 32.34
C THR A 54 -3.09 3.36 32.79
N ASP A 55 -4.30 3.90 32.80
CA ASP A 55 -4.61 5.14 33.51
C ASP A 55 -4.77 4.84 35.00
N ALA A 56 -3.87 5.39 35.80
CA ALA A 56 -3.89 5.28 37.26
C ALA A 56 -4.51 6.54 37.90
N TYR A 57 -5.64 6.38 38.53
CA TYR A 57 -6.27 7.42 39.33
C TYR A 57 -5.91 7.19 40.79
N VAL A 58 -5.20 8.13 41.38
CA VAL A 58 -4.76 8.06 42.76
C VAL A 58 -5.53 9.07 43.59
N SER A 59 -6.09 8.65 44.72
CA SER A 59 -6.75 9.52 45.66
C SER A 59 -6.37 9.17 47.11
N ARG A 60 -6.45 10.14 48.00
CA ARG A 60 -6.18 9.91 49.44
C ARG A 60 -7.39 9.36 50.13
N ILE A 61 -7.15 8.43 51.06
CA ILE A 61 -8.12 7.97 52.04
C ILE A 61 -7.82 8.69 53.34
N VAL A 62 -8.83 9.33 53.90
CA VAL A 62 -8.70 10.07 55.16
C VAL A 62 -9.60 9.44 56.22
N ASP A 63 -9.19 9.51 57.49
CA ASP A 63 -10.00 9.09 58.64
C ASP A 63 -11.01 10.20 59.07
N GLU A 64 -11.74 9.94 60.14
CA GLU A 64 -12.71 10.88 60.70
C GLU A 64 -12.06 12.18 61.23
N ALA A 65 -10.78 12.14 61.55
CA ALA A 65 -9.98 13.30 61.98
C ALA A 65 -9.41 14.09 60.80
N GLY A 66 -9.53 13.60 59.55
CA GLY A 66 -9.00 14.21 58.33
C GLY A 66 -7.54 13.86 58.05
N GLU A 67 -6.95 12.94 58.83
CA GLU A 67 -5.58 12.46 58.59
C GLU A 67 -5.53 11.43 57.49
N ILE A 68 -4.45 11.45 56.69
CA ILE A 68 -4.28 10.52 55.56
C ILE A 68 -3.88 9.14 56.10
N VAL A 69 -4.79 8.17 55.98
CA VAL A 69 -4.58 6.78 56.41
C VAL A 69 -4.17 5.85 55.28
N GLY A 70 -4.27 6.32 54.04
CA GLY A 70 -3.91 5.52 52.89
C GLY A 70 -4.16 6.20 51.55
N LEU A 71 -3.82 5.50 50.48
CA LEU A 71 -4.09 5.92 49.08
C LEU A 71 -4.95 4.83 48.42
N ALA A 72 -5.94 5.27 47.66
CA ALA A 72 -6.72 4.42 46.77
C ALA A 72 -6.17 4.58 45.33
N LEU A 73 -5.88 3.47 44.69
CA LEU A 73 -5.52 3.42 43.30
C LEU A 73 -6.64 2.74 42.52
N HIS A 74 -7.08 3.42 41.45
CA HIS A 74 -7.98 2.87 40.47
C HIS A 74 -7.26 2.79 39.15
N LEU A 75 -7.11 1.57 38.59
CA LEU A 75 -6.37 1.30 37.38
C LEU A 75 -7.35 0.93 36.26
N ILE A 76 -7.29 1.67 35.18
CA ILE A 76 -8.10 1.41 33.97
C ILE A 76 -7.15 0.97 32.86
N ASN A 77 -7.36 -0.22 32.32
CA ASN A 77 -6.57 -0.70 31.20
C ASN A 77 -6.97 0.04 29.92
N MET A 78 -6.02 0.80 29.38
CA MET A 78 -6.19 1.62 28.16
C MET A 78 -5.47 1.03 26.95
N THR A 79 -4.88 -0.17 27.09
CA THR A 79 -4.01 -0.77 26.06
C THR A 79 -4.71 -0.88 24.71
N GLU A 80 -5.92 -1.43 24.69
CA GLU A 80 -6.71 -1.59 23.46
C GLU A 80 -7.08 -0.22 22.85
N GLN A 81 -7.51 0.71 23.69
CA GLN A 81 -7.88 2.06 23.24
C GLN A 81 -6.68 2.79 22.64
N LYS A 82 -5.50 2.71 23.27
CA LYS A 82 -4.26 3.32 22.74
C LYS A 82 -3.82 2.69 21.42
N ASN A 83 -3.90 1.38 21.32
CA ASN A 83 -3.59 0.68 20.09
C ASN A 83 -4.52 1.12 18.95
N LEU A 84 -5.82 1.23 19.20
CA LEU A 84 -6.79 1.73 18.22
C LEU A 84 -6.51 3.19 17.83
N GLU A 85 -6.11 4.04 18.77
CA GLU A 85 -5.76 5.44 18.50
C GLU A 85 -4.52 5.55 17.61
N VAL A 86 -3.49 4.74 17.87
CA VAL A 86 -2.29 4.67 17.02
C VAL A 86 -2.64 4.20 15.62
N GLN A 87 -3.40 3.10 15.49
CA GLN A 87 -3.85 2.57 14.21
C GLN A 87 -4.70 3.58 13.44
N PHE A 88 -5.63 4.27 14.12
CA PHE A 88 -6.46 5.31 13.52
C PHE A 88 -5.62 6.48 13.00
N THR A 89 -4.67 6.95 13.80
CA THR A 89 -3.77 8.05 13.43
C THR A 89 -2.90 7.67 12.22
N GLN A 90 -2.39 6.45 12.20
CA GLN A 90 -1.59 5.93 11.09
C GLN A 90 -2.45 5.78 9.83
N SER A 91 -3.68 5.29 9.96
CA SER A 91 -4.64 5.20 8.86
C SER A 91 -5.00 6.58 8.29
N GLN A 92 -5.20 7.60 9.14
CA GLN A 92 -5.47 8.96 8.69
C GLN A 92 -4.27 9.58 7.94
N LYS A 93 -3.04 9.41 8.47
CA LYS A 93 -1.83 9.86 7.78
C LYS A 93 -1.71 9.21 6.41
N MET A 94 -1.97 7.89 6.32
CA MET A 94 -1.94 7.13 5.08
C MET A 94 -3.00 7.61 4.09
N GLN A 95 -4.22 7.90 4.57
CA GLN A 95 -5.30 8.44 3.75
C GLN A 95 -4.98 9.82 3.17
N ALA A 96 -4.41 10.72 3.98
CA ALA A 96 -4.03 12.06 3.53
C ALA A 96 -2.93 12.00 2.45
N VAL A 97 -1.89 11.17 2.67
CA VAL A 97 -0.82 10.93 1.70
C VAL A 97 -1.38 10.33 0.41
N GLY A 98 -2.29 9.35 0.52
CA GLY A 98 -2.94 8.73 -0.64
C GLY A 98 -3.75 9.70 -1.50
N GLN A 99 -4.52 10.61 -0.88
CA GLN A 99 -5.28 11.62 -1.61
C GLN A 99 -4.37 12.62 -2.34
N LEU A 100 -3.32 13.10 -1.67
CA LEU A 100 -2.34 14.01 -2.29
C LEU A 100 -1.58 13.31 -3.43
N ALA A 101 -1.14 12.07 -3.19
CA ALA A 101 -0.42 11.28 -4.17
C ALA A 101 -1.26 11.04 -5.44
N GLY A 102 -2.58 10.79 -5.30
CA GLY A 102 -3.47 10.54 -6.43
C GLY A 102 -3.62 11.73 -7.37
N GLY A 103 -3.77 12.94 -6.84
CA GLY A 103 -3.86 14.17 -7.66
C GLY A 103 -2.54 14.50 -8.34
N VAL A 104 -1.46 14.53 -7.55
CA VAL A 104 -0.12 14.84 -8.06
C VAL A 104 0.35 13.82 -9.12
N ALA A 105 0.06 12.54 -8.90
CA ALA A 105 0.49 11.49 -9.82
C ALA A 105 -0.27 11.53 -11.17
N HIS A 106 -1.54 11.96 -11.16
CA HIS A 106 -2.30 12.19 -12.39
C HIS A 106 -1.60 13.25 -13.25
N ASP A 107 -1.25 14.40 -12.68
CA ASP A 107 -0.62 15.50 -13.40
C ASP A 107 0.78 15.11 -13.91
N PHE A 108 1.58 14.39 -13.10
CA PHE A 108 2.85 13.85 -13.55
C PHE A 108 2.72 12.83 -14.69
N ASN A 109 1.70 11.95 -14.64
CA ASN A 109 1.49 10.97 -15.72
C ASN A 109 1.17 11.67 -17.03
N ASN A 110 0.37 12.74 -17.03
CA ASN A 110 0.05 13.52 -18.21
C ASN A 110 1.31 14.13 -18.82
N LEU A 111 2.15 14.80 -18.00
CA LEU A 111 3.41 15.37 -18.45
C LEU A 111 4.37 14.30 -19.01
N LEU A 112 4.51 13.16 -18.34
CA LEU A 112 5.39 12.08 -18.75
C LEU A 112 4.90 11.40 -20.02
N THR A 113 3.57 11.23 -20.20
CA THR A 113 2.97 10.71 -21.42
C THR A 113 3.30 11.59 -22.61
N ALA A 114 3.14 12.91 -22.45
CA ALA A 114 3.50 13.86 -23.49
C ALA A 114 5.02 13.83 -23.80
N MET A 115 5.89 13.81 -22.77
CA MET A 115 7.35 13.74 -22.96
C MET A 115 7.77 12.48 -23.72
N ILE A 116 7.27 11.31 -23.33
CA ILE A 116 7.57 10.03 -24.00
C ILE A 116 7.07 10.07 -25.43
N GLY A 117 5.83 10.56 -25.65
CA GLY A 117 5.24 10.67 -26.97
C GLY A 117 6.03 11.60 -27.90
N PHE A 118 6.49 12.76 -27.43
CA PHE A 118 7.35 13.64 -28.24
C PHE A 118 8.71 13.02 -28.50
N CYS A 119 9.31 12.29 -27.57
CA CYS A 119 10.54 11.54 -27.84
C CYS A 119 10.33 10.50 -28.95
N ASP A 120 9.22 9.75 -28.91
CA ASP A 120 8.92 8.75 -29.95
C ASP A 120 8.69 9.40 -31.33
N LEU A 121 8.03 10.55 -31.39
CA LEU A 121 7.88 11.33 -32.65
C LEU A 121 9.21 11.89 -33.16
N LEU A 122 10.13 12.28 -32.29
CA LEU A 122 11.46 12.73 -32.65
C LEU A 122 12.32 11.57 -33.16
N LEU A 123 12.30 10.42 -32.51
CA LEU A 123 13.03 9.22 -32.91
C LEU A 123 12.58 8.65 -34.25
N GLN A 124 11.34 8.93 -34.71
CA GLN A 124 10.89 8.62 -36.07
C GLN A 124 11.56 9.52 -37.14
N LYS A 125 12.02 10.73 -36.75
CA LYS A 125 12.65 11.71 -37.67
C LYS A 125 14.17 11.70 -37.59
N HIS A 126 14.72 11.38 -36.43
CA HIS A 126 16.14 11.34 -36.14
C HIS A 126 16.54 9.86 -35.96
N GLY A 127 17.18 9.32 -37.03
CA GLY A 127 17.64 7.92 -37.02
C GLY A 127 18.93 7.73 -36.20
N PRO A 128 19.44 6.46 -36.09
CA PRO A 128 20.63 6.14 -35.30
C PRO A 128 21.90 6.91 -35.70
N ASP A 129 21.95 7.43 -36.90
CA ASP A 129 23.09 8.21 -37.44
C ASP A 129 23.00 9.70 -37.08
N ASP A 130 21.90 10.15 -36.48
CA ASP A 130 21.71 11.55 -36.09
C ASP A 130 22.36 11.81 -34.72
N PRO A 131 23.16 12.89 -34.57
CA PRO A 131 23.80 13.22 -33.29
C PRO A 131 22.83 13.36 -32.09
N SER A 132 21.56 13.73 -32.34
CA SER A 132 20.54 13.91 -31.33
C SER A 132 19.86 12.60 -30.90
N PHE A 133 20.12 11.48 -31.58
CA PHE A 133 19.42 10.20 -31.32
C PHE A 133 19.65 9.67 -29.92
N GLU A 134 20.92 9.67 -29.47
CA GLU A 134 21.27 9.20 -28.13
C GLU A 134 20.64 10.09 -27.02
N ASP A 135 20.70 11.41 -27.21
CA ASP A 135 20.10 12.35 -26.26
C ASP A 135 18.59 12.14 -26.09
N ILE A 136 17.88 11.97 -27.23
CA ILE A 136 16.43 11.69 -27.22
C ILE A 136 16.13 10.36 -26.54
N GLN A 137 16.94 9.32 -26.77
CA GLN A 137 16.80 8.04 -26.09
C GLN A 137 17.00 8.18 -24.59
N HIS A 138 17.99 8.94 -24.15
CA HIS A 138 18.24 9.20 -22.72
C HIS A 138 17.09 9.96 -22.07
N ILE A 139 16.52 10.98 -22.73
CA ILE A 139 15.34 11.70 -22.23
C ILE A 139 14.16 10.72 -22.09
N ARG A 140 13.89 9.89 -23.09
CA ARG A 140 12.82 8.88 -23.05
C ARG A 140 13.03 7.88 -21.92
N GLN A 141 14.25 7.40 -21.72
CA GLN A 141 14.57 6.48 -20.63
C GLN A 141 14.35 7.09 -19.26
N ASN A 142 14.72 8.36 -19.06
CA ASN A 142 14.49 9.08 -17.83
C ASN A 142 13.00 9.33 -17.56
N ALA A 143 12.23 9.68 -18.61
CA ALA A 143 10.77 9.81 -18.52
C ALA A 143 10.10 8.48 -18.13
N ASN A 144 10.53 7.34 -18.69
CA ASN A 144 10.05 6.02 -18.29
C ASN A 144 10.40 5.67 -16.84
N ARG A 145 11.60 6.05 -16.36
CA ARG A 145 11.96 5.89 -14.93
C ARG A 145 11.05 6.72 -14.04
N ALA A 146 10.79 7.98 -14.41
CA ALA A 146 9.87 8.84 -13.66
C ALA A 146 8.45 8.28 -13.64
N THR A 147 7.94 7.71 -14.76
CA THR A 147 6.64 7.02 -14.81
C THR A 147 6.56 5.87 -13.81
N ASN A 148 7.64 5.08 -13.68
CA ASN A 148 7.67 3.99 -12.70
C ASN A 148 7.65 4.51 -11.25
N LEU A 149 8.33 5.64 -10.96
CA LEU A 149 8.27 6.28 -9.64
C LEU A 149 6.86 6.80 -9.33
N VAL A 150 6.19 7.40 -10.31
CA VAL A 150 4.81 7.89 -10.18
C VAL A 150 3.84 6.72 -9.96
N ARG A 151 4.01 5.58 -10.65
CA ARG A 151 3.22 4.38 -10.38
C ARG A 151 3.41 3.85 -8.97
N GLN A 152 4.64 3.86 -8.45
CA GLN A 152 4.91 3.51 -7.05
C GLN A 152 4.22 4.48 -6.08
N LEU A 153 4.15 5.78 -6.42
CA LEU A 153 3.41 6.77 -5.63
C LEU A 153 1.90 6.52 -5.69
N LEU A 154 1.35 6.15 -6.86
CA LEU A 154 -0.09 5.81 -7.04
C LEU A 154 -0.53 4.57 -6.29
N ALA A 155 0.34 3.62 -6.05
CA ALA A 155 0.03 2.45 -5.21
C ALA A 155 -0.44 2.84 -3.79
N PHE A 156 -0.15 4.08 -3.36
CA PHE A 156 -0.70 4.68 -2.13
C PHE A 156 -2.08 5.30 -2.29
N SER A 157 -2.48 5.65 -3.51
CA SER A 157 -3.75 6.33 -3.74
C SER A 157 -4.88 5.32 -3.75
N ARG A 158 -5.83 5.41 -2.81
CA ARG A 158 -7.04 4.56 -2.68
C ARG A 158 -7.99 4.56 -3.90
N LYS A 159 -7.61 5.19 -5.02
CA LYS A 159 -8.48 5.28 -6.20
C LYS A 159 -8.39 4.09 -7.16
N GLN A 160 -7.51 3.11 -6.92
CA GLN A 160 -7.57 1.88 -7.69
C GLN A 160 -8.76 1.05 -7.21
N THR A 161 -9.72 0.80 -8.08
CA THR A 161 -10.83 -0.15 -7.84
C THR A 161 -10.19 -1.51 -7.60
N LEU A 162 -10.28 -2.01 -6.36
CA LEU A 162 -9.76 -3.32 -5.99
C LEU A 162 -10.67 -4.39 -6.57
N GLU A 163 -10.08 -5.40 -7.14
CA GLU A 163 -10.76 -6.62 -7.58
C GLU A 163 -10.23 -7.82 -6.76
N PRO A 164 -10.60 -7.93 -5.46
CA PRO A 164 -10.14 -9.04 -4.64
C PRO A 164 -10.80 -10.33 -5.12
N VAL A 165 -9.96 -11.25 -5.60
CA VAL A 165 -10.37 -12.57 -6.08
C VAL A 165 -9.80 -13.66 -5.18
N ARG A 166 -10.42 -14.84 -5.21
CA ARG A 166 -9.90 -16.03 -4.54
C ARG A 166 -8.66 -16.53 -5.27
N LEU A 167 -7.54 -16.64 -4.55
CA LEU A 167 -6.25 -17.00 -5.12
C LEU A 167 -5.56 -18.08 -4.28
N ASP A 168 -4.77 -18.90 -4.96
CA ASP A 168 -3.81 -19.84 -4.34
C ASP A 168 -2.45 -19.16 -4.21
N VAL A 169 -1.96 -19.05 -2.99
CA VAL A 169 -0.66 -18.38 -2.69
C VAL A 169 0.51 -19.11 -3.37
N SER A 170 0.47 -20.44 -3.44
CA SER A 170 1.55 -21.21 -4.07
C SER A 170 1.64 -20.96 -5.57
N GLU A 171 0.48 -20.86 -6.24
CA GLU A 171 0.41 -20.55 -7.67
C GLU A 171 0.93 -19.14 -7.95
N LEU A 172 0.49 -18.15 -7.15
CA LEU A 172 0.97 -16.77 -7.27
C LEU A 172 2.48 -16.64 -7.11
N LEU A 173 3.06 -17.24 -6.06
CA LEU A 173 4.50 -17.20 -5.82
C LEU A 173 5.27 -17.90 -6.93
N SER A 174 4.73 -19.00 -7.47
CA SER A 174 5.35 -19.73 -8.59
C SER A 174 5.41 -18.88 -9.86
N GLU A 175 4.32 -18.16 -10.17
CA GLU A 175 4.26 -17.26 -11.34
C GLU A 175 5.21 -16.06 -11.18
N LEU A 176 5.35 -15.50 -9.98
CA LEU A 176 6.26 -14.42 -9.68
C LEU A 176 7.73 -14.82 -9.72
N SER A 177 8.06 -16.09 -9.56
CA SER A 177 9.42 -16.58 -9.39
C SER A 177 10.41 -16.09 -10.45
N ASN A 178 10.02 -16.12 -11.73
CA ASN A 178 10.86 -15.68 -12.84
C ASN A 178 11.08 -14.16 -12.83
N LEU A 179 10.07 -13.38 -12.45
CA LEU A 179 10.19 -11.93 -12.33
C LEU A 179 11.11 -11.57 -11.16
N LEU A 180 10.94 -12.22 -10.02
CA LEU A 180 11.76 -12.01 -8.82
C LEU A 180 13.24 -12.31 -9.10
N ARG A 181 13.56 -13.42 -9.77
CA ARG A 181 14.96 -13.75 -10.17
C ARG A 181 15.59 -12.65 -11.01
N ARG A 182 14.84 -12.06 -11.94
CA ARG A 182 15.33 -10.95 -12.78
C ARG A 182 15.51 -9.64 -12.01
N LEU A 183 14.66 -9.37 -11.01
CA LEU A 183 14.72 -8.15 -10.19
C LEU A 183 15.83 -8.21 -9.14
N ILE A 184 16.03 -9.38 -8.55
CA ILE A 184 17.06 -9.61 -7.51
C ILE A 184 18.45 -9.64 -8.15
N GLY A 185 18.57 -10.15 -9.39
CA GLY A 185 19.84 -10.25 -10.11
C GLY A 185 20.62 -11.52 -9.79
N GLU A 186 21.84 -11.61 -10.30
CA GLU A 186 22.68 -12.83 -10.20
C GLU A 186 23.52 -12.89 -8.92
N THR A 187 23.60 -11.80 -8.17
CA THR A 187 24.44 -11.72 -6.95
C THR A 187 23.75 -12.23 -5.69
N VAL A 188 22.42 -12.41 -5.72
CA VAL A 188 21.61 -12.86 -4.60
C VAL A 188 20.85 -14.13 -5.00
N ASP A 189 20.98 -15.19 -4.20
CA ASP A 189 20.24 -16.43 -4.42
C ASP A 189 18.79 -16.31 -3.99
N LEU A 190 17.84 -16.69 -4.86
CA LEU A 190 16.41 -16.72 -4.56
C LEU A 190 15.94 -18.16 -4.39
N GLU A 191 15.41 -18.46 -3.22
CA GLU A 191 14.74 -19.72 -2.89
C GLU A 191 13.25 -19.50 -2.62
N ILE A 192 12.37 -20.35 -3.18
CA ILE A 192 10.93 -20.30 -2.92
C ILE A 192 10.49 -21.64 -2.36
N GLU A 193 10.00 -21.63 -1.12
CA GLU A 193 9.55 -22.80 -0.39
C GLU A 193 8.02 -22.78 -0.27
N HIS A 194 7.36 -23.73 -0.89
CA HIS A 194 5.91 -23.85 -0.84
C HIS A 194 5.47 -24.78 0.30
N GLY A 195 4.59 -24.26 1.17
CA GLY A 195 3.88 -25.07 2.17
C GLY A 195 2.91 -26.06 1.53
N LYS A 196 2.55 -27.09 2.29
CA LYS A 196 1.54 -28.06 1.86
C LYS A 196 0.15 -27.58 2.27
N ALA A 197 -0.84 -27.69 1.36
CA ALA A 197 -2.26 -27.43 1.63
C ALA A 197 -2.52 -26.04 2.21
N LEU A 198 -2.00 -24.99 1.57
CA LEU A 198 -2.27 -23.62 1.97
C LEU A 198 -3.75 -23.28 1.78
N PRO A 199 -4.35 -22.49 2.70
CA PRO A 199 -5.70 -21.99 2.50
C PRO A 199 -5.72 -21.00 1.33
N ALA A 200 -6.83 -20.95 0.60
CA ALA A 200 -7.05 -19.89 -0.36
C ALA A 200 -7.21 -18.54 0.37
N VAL A 201 -6.78 -17.48 -0.27
CA VAL A 201 -6.90 -16.11 0.26
C VAL A 201 -7.71 -15.23 -0.69
N LYS A 202 -8.31 -14.17 -0.19
CA LYS A 202 -9.06 -13.21 -1.01
C LYS A 202 -8.28 -11.90 -1.07
N VAL A 203 -7.53 -11.71 -2.16
CA VAL A 203 -6.65 -10.55 -2.37
C VAL A 203 -6.73 -10.07 -3.82
N ASP A 204 -6.37 -8.81 -4.04
CA ASP A 204 -6.09 -8.31 -5.40
C ASP A 204 -4.72 -8.81 -5.84
N ARG A 205 -4.67 -9.46 -7.01
CA ARG A 205 -3.44 -10.06 -7.54
C ARG A 205 -2.33 -9.03 -7.72
N GLY A 206 -2.65 -7.88 -8.33
CA GLY A 206 -1.66 -6.85 -8.60
C GLY A 206 -1.06 -6.26 -7.32
N GLN A 207 -1.89 -6.12 -6.28
CA GLN A 207 -1.42 -5.67 -4.97
C GLN A 207 -0.56 -6.74 -4.27
N PHE A 208 -0.95 -8.00 -4.36
CA PHE A 208 -0.13 -9.08 -3.82
C PHE A 208 1.25 -9.13 -4.49
N ASP A 209 1.30 -9.07 -5.82
CA ASP A 209 2.55 -9.00 -6.59
C ASP A 209 3.42 -7.83 -6.12
N GLN A 210 2.81 -6.65 -5.92
CA GLN A 210 3.51 -5.45 -5.45
C GLN A 210 4.10 -5.63 -4.05
N VAL A 211 3.41 -6.31 -3.13
CA VAL A 211 3.90 -6.62 -1.78
C VAL A 211 5.18 -7.45 -1.87
N ILE A 212 5.13 -8.58 -2.60
CA ILE A 212 6.27 -9.49 -2.71
C ILE A 212 7.45 -8.83 -3.43
N ILE A 213 7.20 -8.09 -4.51
CA ILE A 213 8.24 -7.34 -5.23
C ILE A 213 8.92 -6.32 -4.32
N ASN A 214 8.16 -5.52 -3.56
CA ASN A 214 8.73 -4.51 -2.67
C ASN A 214 9.62 -5.13 -1.60
N LEU A 215 9.20 -6.25 -0.99
CA LEU A 215 9.99 -6.95 0.01
C LEU A 215 11.27 -7.56 -0.61
N ALA A 216 11.16 -8.20 -1.77
CA ALA A 216 12.30 -8.80 -2.46
C ALA A 216 13.34 -7.75 -2.91
N VAL A 217 12.89 -6.60 -3.40
CA VAL A 217 13.78 -5.48 -3.77
C VAL A 217 14.47 -4.89 -2.53
N ASN A 218 13.75 -4.74 -1.42
CA ASN A 218 14.35 -4.28 -0.17
C ASN A 218 15.39 -5.27 0.37
N ALA A 219 15.11 -6.57 0.30
CA ALA A 219 16.03 -7.62 0.67
C ALA A 219 17.32 -7.57 -0.18
N ARG A 220 17.19 -7.46 -1.52
CA ARG A 220 18.35 -7.28 -2.41
C ARG A 220 19.18 -6.06 -2.04
N ASP A 221 18.52 -4.93 -1.80
CA ASP A 221 19.20 -3.66 -1.50
C ASP A 221 19.93 -3.70 -0.14
N ALA A 222 19.48 -4.56 0.79
CA ALA A 222 20.16 -4.82 2.07
C ALA A 222 21.37 -5.78 1.93
N MET A 223 21.64 -6.30 0.72
CA MET A 223 22.71 -7.27 0.44
C MET A 223 23.61 -6.82 -0.70
N PRO A 224 24.31 -5.68 -0.60
CA PRO A 224 25.16 -5.18 -1.69
C PRO A 224 26.34 -6.11 -2.02
N GLY A 225 26.75 -6.96 -1.07
CA GLY A 225 27.80 -7.98 -1.23
C GLY A 225 27.30 -9.34 -1.69
N GLY A 226 26.02 -9.49 -2.00
CA GLY A 226 25.38 -10.79 -2.25
C GLY A 226 24.81 -11.42 -0.98
N GLY A 227 24.05 -12.50 -1.14
CA GLY A 227 23.37 -13.20 -0.06
C GLY A 227 22.26 -14.09 -0.56
N SER A 228 21.26 -14.37 0.28
CA SER A 228 20.09 -15.16 -0.09
C SER A 228 18.79 -14.52 0.35
N VAL A 229 17.76 -14.67 -0.47
CA VAL A 229 16.36 -14.34 -0.18
C VAL A 229 15.56 -15.62 -0.25
N THR A 230 14.88 -15.96 0.85
CA THR A 230 13.96 -17.09 0.90
C THR A 230 12.53 -16.56 1.03
N VAL A 231 11.65 -16.96 0.10
CA VAL A 231 10.21 -16.71 0.19
C VAL A 231 9.53 -18.02 0.57
N ARG A 232 9.03 -18.10 1.79
CA ARG A 232 8.40 -19.30 2.34
C ARG A 232 6.92 -19.07 2.55
N SER A 233 6.10 -20.07 2.21
CA SER A 233 4.67 -20.06 2.55
C SER A 233 4.30 -21.24 3.43
N SER A 234 3.40 -21.03 4.41
CA SER A 234 2.93 -22.07 5.32
C SER A 234 1.49 -21.82 5.77
N ASP A 235 0.81 -22.87 6.22
CA ASP A 235 -0.51 -22.81 6.85
C ASP A 235 -0.34 -22.64 8.37
N VAL A 236 -1.03 -21.66 8.95
CA VAL A 236 -0.98 -21.38 10.39
C VAL A 236 -2.39 -21.28 10.94
N ILE A 237 -2.66 -22.08 12.00
CA ILE A 237 -3.94 -22.03 12.72
C ILE A 237 -3.69 -21.44 14.10
N LEU A 238 -4.31 -20.29 14.37
CA LEU A 238 -4.31 -19.66 15.69
C LEU A 238 -5.55 -20.09 16.45
N HIS A 239 -5.37 -20.82 17.55
CA HIS A 239 -6.48 -21.29 18.40
C HIS A 239 -7.00 -20.21 19.35
N GLU A 240 -6.17 -19.22 19.65
CA GLU A 240 -6.48 -18.08 20.52
C GLU A 240 -5.98 -16.79 19.86
N PRO A 241 -6.56 -15.62 20.17
CA PRO A 241 -6.05 -14.34 19.68
C PRO A 241 -4.60 -14.12 20.12
N VAL A 242 -3.74 -13.75 19.19
CA VAL A 242 -2.31 -13.48 19.43
C VAL A 242 -2.03 -12.01 19.24
N GLN A 243 -1.50 -11.36 20.26
CA GLN A 243 -1.00 -10.00 20.13
C GLN A 243 0.48 -10.03 19.77
N ARG A 244 0.85 -9.32 18.70
CA ARG A 244 2.23 -9.13 18.29
C ARG A 244 2.43 -7.66 17.92
N GLY A 245 3.32 -6.98 18.64
CA GLY A 245 3.43 -5.52 18.53
C GLY A 245 2.11 -4.83 18.93
N HIS A 246 1.64 -3.95 18.06
CA HIS A 246 0.38 -3.21 18.26
C HIS A 246 -0.85 -3.93 17.69
N ASP A 247 -0.68 -5.04 16.97
CA ASP A 247 -1.76 -5.76 16.31
C ASP A 247 -2.23 -6.97 17.14
N LEU A 248 -3.55 -7.12 17.21
CA LEU A 248 -4.20 -8.29 17.80
C LEU A 248 -4.74 -9.16 16.65
N MET A 249 -4.06 -10.27 16.38
CA MET A 249 -4.55 -11.26 15.40
C MET A 249 -5.64 -12.11 16.04
N PRO A 250 -6.86 -12.17 15.49
CA PRO A 250 -7.90 -13.07 15.93
C PRO A 250 -7.50 -14.55 15.79
N ALA A 251 -8.17 -15.41 16.56
CA ALA A 251 -8.12 -16.85 16.29
C ALA A 251 -8.69 -17.13 14.89
N GLY A 252 -8.04 -18.01 14.15
CA GLY A 252 -8.42 -18.34 12.77
C GLY A 252 -7.30 -19.03 12.00
N GLN A 253 -7.59 -19.41 10.76
CA GLN A 253 -6.61 -19.98 9.85
C GLN A 253 -6.04 -18.88 8.96
N TYR A 254 -4.73 -18.92 8.72
CA TYR A 254 -3.99 -17.92 7.95
C TYR A 254 -3.02 -18.60 6.99
N ALA A 255 -2.90 -18.05 5.79
CA ALA A 255 -1.74 -18.28 4.95
C ALA A 255 -0.62 -17.35 5.44
N LEU A 256 0.47 -17.93 5.95
CA LEU A 256 1.69 -17.21 6.34
C LEU A 256 2.64 -17.19 5.16
N ILE A 257 3.13 -16.00 4.81
CA ILE A 257 4.17 -15.79 3.82
C ILE A 257 5.32 -15.07 4.51
N GLU A 258 6.50 -15.70 4.48
CA GLU A 258 7.72 -15.14 5.06
C GLU A 258 8.68 -14.78 3.94
N VAL A 259 9.21 -13.55 3.99
CA VAL A 259 10.32 -13.09 3.14
C VAL A 259 11.51 -12.88 4.04
N ILE A 260 12.52 -13.75 3.87
CA ILE A 260 13.70 -13.85 4.74
C ILE A 260 14.92 -13.44 3.93
N ASP A 261 15.71 -12.51 4.41
CA ASP A 261 16.98 -12.12 3.81
C ASP A 261 18.14 -12.30 4.80
N THR A 262 19.34 -12.43 4.26
CA THR A 262 20.60 -12.51 5.02
C THR A 262 21.37 -11.19 4.98
N GLY A 263 20.67 -10.06 4.85
CA GLY A 263 21.23 -8.74 4.69
C GLY A 263 21.75 -8.09 5.99
N GLU A 264 21.97 -6.78 5.93
CA GLU A 264 22.53 -6.00 7.04
C GLU A 264 21.60 -5.87 8.26
N GLY A 265 20.32 -6.23 8.10
CA GLY A 265 19.32 -6.13 9.15
C GLY A 265 18.93 -4.70 9.50
N ILE A 266 18.02 -4.57 10.48
CA ILE A 266 17.40 -3.30 10.88
C ILE A 266 17.65 -3.09 12.38
N SER A 267 18.09 -1.87 12.76
CA SER A 267 18.29 -1.51 14.16
C SER A 267 16.94 -1.34 14.88
N LYS A 268 16.91 -1.59 16.20
CA LYS A 268 15.71 -1.43 17.04
C LYS A 268 15.07 -0.04 16.94
N GLU A 269 15.89 1.00 16.83
CA GLU A 269 15.43 2.39 16.72
C GLU A 269 14.64 2.65 15.42
N ASN A 270 14.93 1.89 14.38
CA ASN A 270 14.30 2.02 13.07
C ASN A 270 13.07 1.11 12.91
N LEU A 271 12.99 -0.02 13.64
CA LEU A 271 11.91 -1.00 13.51
C LEU A 271 10.51 -0.39 13.65
N ASP A 272 10.33 0.53 14.58
CA ASP A 272 9.04 1.21 14.80
C ASP A 272 8.68 2.18 13.68
N ARG A 273 9.65 2.57 12.85
CA ARG A 273 9.52 3.61 11.83
C ARG A 273 9.54 3.12 10.40
N ILE A 274 9.95 1.86 10.16
CA ILE A 274 10.13 1.33 8.79
C ILE A 274 8.86 1.37 7.94
N PHE A 275 7.68 1.39 8.58
CA PHE A 275 6.39 1.50 7.90
C PHE A 275 5.89 2.95 7.77
N GLU A 276 6.63 3.94 8.28
CA GLU A 276 6.29 5.35 8.06
C GLU A 276 6.54 5.73 6.59
N PRO A 277 5.59 6.44 5.94
CA PRO A 277 5.82 6.96 4.60
C PRO A 277 7.04 7.86 4.52
N PHE A 278 7.83 7.71 3.47
CA PHE A 278 9.09 8.44 3.19
C PHE A 278 10.24 8.15 4.16
N PHE A 279 10.09 7.25 5.11
CA PHE A 279 11.20 6.81 5.95
C PHE A 279 12.17 5.94 5.14
N THR A 280 13.45 6.32 5.17
CA THR A 280 14.51 5.55 4.52
C THR A 280 15.83 5.77 5.25
N THR A 281 16.64 4.73 5.33
CA THR A 281 18.02 4.77 5.82
C THR A 281 19.04 4.86 4.66
N LYS A 282 18.55 4.80 3.40
CA LYS A 282 19.40 4.89 2.21
C LYS A 282 19.74 6.34 1.88
N ASP A 283 20.85 6.53 1.15
CA ASP A 283 21.28 7.85 0.69
C ASP A 283 20.21 8.59 -0.12
N VAL A 284 20.27 9.92 -0.08
CA VAL A 284 19.33 10.80 -0.78
C VAL A 284 19.30 10.46 -2.27
N GLY A 285 18.14 10.02 -2.75
CA GLY A 285 17.90 9.63 -4.15
C GLY A 285 17.99 8.12 -4.43
N SER A 286 18.40 7.28 -3.46
CA SER A 286 18.52 5.82 -3.62
C SER A 286 17.30 5.07 -3.10
N GLY A 287 16.49 5.67 -2.23
CA GLY A 287 15.29 5.08 -1.67
C GLY A 287 14.14 6.08 -1.62
N THR A 288 12.95 5.67 -2.04
CA THR A 288 11.74 6.51 -1.97
C THR A 288 11.13 6.55 -0.57
N GLY A 289 11.49 5.59 0.31
CA GLY A 289 10.86 5.41 1.62
C GLY A 289 9.38 5.01 1.55
N LEU A 290 8.89 4.58 0.38
CA LEU A 290 7.49 4.27 0.13
C LEU A 290 7.21 2.76 0.06
N GLY A 291 8.23 1.93 -0.16
CA GLY A 291 8.07 0.49 -0.39
C GLY A 291 7.40 -0.24 0.78
N LEU A 292 7.93 -0.10 1.99
CA LEU A 292 7.41 -0.80 3.17
C LEU A 292 6.09 -0.22 3.67
N SER A 293 5.87 1.08 3.56
CA SER A 293 4.58 1.68 3.89
C SER A 293 3.48 1.26 2.90
N THR A 294 3.81 1.02 1.60
CA THR A 294 2.90 0.38 0.64
C THR A 294 2.55 -1.03 1.07
N VAL A 295 3.55 -1.83 1.43
CA VAL A 295 3.34 -3.21 1.90
C VAL A 295 2.39 -3.23 3.08
N TYR A 296 2.64 -2.40 4.10
CA TYR A 296 1.79 -2.27 5.27
C TYR A 296 0.34 -1.91 4.90
N GLY A 297 0.17 -0.88 4.06
CA GLY A 297 -1.16 -0.44 3.62
C GLY A 297 -1.94 -1.51 2.88
N ILE A 298 -1.30 -2.23 1.94
CA ILE A 298 -1.95 -3.31 1.17
C ILE A 298 -2.37 -4.45 2.10
N ILE A 299 -1.48 -4.91 2.98
CA ILE A 299 -1.76 -6.05 3.87
C ILE A 299 -2.90 -5.71 4.83
N HIS A 300 -2.89 -4.54 5.46
CA HIS A 300 -3.99 -4.13 6.33
C HIS A 300 -5.32 -3.93 5.58
N GLN A 301 -5.28 -3.44 4.33
CA GLN A 301 -6.47 -3.28 3.51
C GLN A 301 -7.12 -4.62 3.13
N THR A 302 -6.32 -5.69 3.01
CA THR A 302 -6.81 -7.05 2.78
C THR A 302 -7.25 -7.77 4.07
N GLY A 303 -7.23 -7.09 5.22
CA GLY A 303 -7.53 -7.69 6.52
C GLY A 303 -6.43 -8.61 7.06
N GLY A 304 -5.23 -8.53 6.48
CA GLY A 304 -4.04 -9.28 6.91
C GLY A 304 -3.21 -8.52 7.95
N PHE A 305 -2.13 -9.18 8.39
CA PHE A 305 -1.17 -8.66 9.36
C PHE A 305 0.25 -8.83 8.84
N ILE A 306 1.13 -7.88 9.16
CA ILE A 306 2.54 -7.95 8.81
C ILE A 306 3.40 -7.64 10.02
N PHE A 307 4.43 -8.47 10.23
CA PHE A 307 5.41 -8.32 11.30
C PHE A 307 6.83 -8.39 10.73
N VAL A 308 7.77 -7.85 11.49
CA VAL A 308 9.19 -7.83 11.13
C VAL A 308 10.01 -8.30 12.32
N ASP A 309 10.91 -9.25 12.08
CA ASP A 309 11.94 -9.70 13.00
C ASP A 309 13.28 -9.43 12.34
N SER A 310 14.10 -8.60 12.98
CA SER A 310 15.40 -8.20 12.41
C SER A 310 16.38 -7.77 13.50
N ALA A 311 17.64 -8.06 13.28
CA ALA A 311 18.73 -7.54 14.07
C ALA A 311 19.92 -7.16 13.17
N PRO A 312 20.71 -6.12 13.53
CA PRO A 312 21.86 -5.72 12.74
C PRO A 312 22.84 -6.86 12.50
N GLY A 313 23.11 -7.17 11.24
CA GLY A 313 24.00 -8.25 10.79
C GLY A 313 23.40 -9.66 10.78
N GLU A 314 22.13 -9.83 11.17
CA GLU A 314 21.45 -11.13 11.19
C GLU A 314 20.39 -11.27 10.06
N GLY A 315 20.21 -10.21 9.25
CA GLY A 315 19.18 -10.16 8.21
C GLY A 315 17.82 -9.75 8.72
N THR A 316 16.80 -9.90 7.86
CA THR A 316 15.42 -9.51 8.17
C THR A 316 14.45 -10.61 7.75
N THR A 317 13.42 -10.81 8.57
CA THR A 317 12.27 -11.66 8.25
C THR A 317 11.00 -10.83 8.31
N PHE A 318 10.32 -10.69 7.18
CA PHE A 318 8.96 -10.16 7.12
C PHE A 318 7.96 -11.30 7.11
N SER A 319 7.03 -11.32 8.07
CA SER A 319 5.99 -12.33 8.21
C SER A 319 4.62 -11.72 7.90
N ILE A 320 3.97 -12.18 6.83
CA ILE A 320 2.66 -11.73 6.36
C ILE A 320 1.62 -12.81 6.65
N TYR A 321 0.57 -12.46 7.37
CA TYR A 321 -0.56 -13.34 7.68
C TYR A 321 -1.78 -12.87 6.90
N LEU A 322 -2.24 -13.68 5.95
CA LEU A 322 -3.48 -13.43 5.21
C LEU A 322 -4.57 -14.37 5.72
N PRO A 323 -5.75 -13.85 6.10
CA PRO A 323 -6.83 -14.72 6.59
C PRO A 323 -7.28 -15.69 5.50
N ALA A 324 -7.52 -16.94 5.90
CA ALA A 324 -8.09 -17.95 5.03
C ALA A 324 -9.46 -17.49 4.53
N TYR A 325 -9.71 -17.68 3.25
CA TYR A 325 -11.01 -17.43 2.64
C TYR A 325 -11.79 -18.74 2.51
N GLU A 326 -12.82 -18.88 3.34
CA GLU A 326 -13.77 -19.97 3.25
C GLU A 326 -14.98 -19.53 2.42
N ASP A 327 -15.33 -20.25 1.36
CA ASP A 327 -16.58 -20.01 0.63
C ASP A 327 -17.76 -20.38 1.54
N GLU A 328 -18.55 -19.42 1.97
CA GLU A 328 -19.79 -19.65 2.72
C GLU A 328 -20.89 -20.38 1.89
N PHE A 329 -20.59 -20.83 0.67
CA PHE A 329 -21.57 -21.36 -0.30
C PHE A 329 -21.27 -22.77 -0.82
N GLU A 330 -21.01 -23.75 0.06
CA GLU A 330 -21.15 -25.17 -0.33
C GLU A 330 -22.14 -25.98 0.54
N ALA A 331 -23.12 -25.32 1.15
CA ALA A 331 -24.21 -26.03 1.78
C ALA A 331 -25.57 -25.52 1.23
N ASN A 332 -25.93 -25.90 0.02
CA ASN A 332 -27.27 -26.04 -0.57
C ASN A 332 -27.32 -25.59 -2.04
N VAL A 333 -26.78 -26.39 -2.94
CA VAL A 333 -27.33 -26.44 -4.30
C VAL A 333 -27.75 -27.88 -4.56
N ILE A 334 -29.03 -28.15 -4.31
CA ILE A 334 -29.76 -29.25 -4.90
C ILE A 334 -29.75 -29.00 -6.42
N ASP A 335 -29.22 -29.97 -7.11
CA ASP A 335 -29.19 -30.15 -8.55
C ASP A 335 -30.59 -29.95 -9.15
N ASP A 336 -30.87 -28.79 -9.74
CA ASP A 336 -31.93 -28.62 -10.71
C ASP A 336 -31.28 -28.22 -12.05
N GLY A 337 -31.07 -29.28 -12.86
CA GLY A 337 -30.48 -29.24 -14.17
C GLY A 337 -31.16 -28.26 -15.14
N VAL A 338 -30.54 -27.10 -15.32
CA VAL A 338 -30.72 -26.29 -16.53
C VAL A 338 -29.33 -25.85 -17.00
N GLY A 339 -28.83 -26.55 -18.01
CA GLY A 339 -27.60 -26.26 -18.68
C GLY A 339 -27.61 -24.87 -19.31
N VAL A 340 -26.76 -23.98 -18.81
CA VAL A 340 -26.36 -22.76 -19.51
C VAL A 340 -25.13 -23.09 -20.35
N PRO A 341 -25.14 -22.83 -21.68
CA PRO A 341 -23.98 -23.16 -22.51
C PRO A 341 -22.77 -22.32 -22.10
N ASN A 342 -21.73 -23.02 -21.70
CA ASN A 342 -20.41 -22.46 -21.46
C ASN A 342 -19.82 -21.95 -22.80
N THR A 343 -19.98 -20.66 -23.07
CA THR A 343 -19.29 -20.03 -24.20
C THR A 343 -17.86 -19.74 -23.76
N PRO A 344 -16.84 -20.34 -24.39
CA PRO A 344 -15.46 -20.04 -24.01
C PRO A 344 -15.14 -18.59 -24.30
N ALA A 345 -14.69 -17.86 -23.27
CA ALA A 345 -14.14 -16.53 -23.43
C ALA A 345 -13.02 -16.57 -24.48
N GLN A 346 -13.27 -15.99 -25.63
CA GLN A 346 -12.26 -15.81 -26.66
C GLN A 346 -11.15 -14.91 -26.09
N LYS A 347 -10.00 -15.53 -25.82
CA LYS A 347 -8.76 -14.82 -25.61
C LYS A 347 -8.45 -14.03 -26.89
N PHE A 348 -8.71 -12.74 -26.86
CA PHE A 348 -8.18 -11.83 -27.86
C PHE A 348 -6.65 -11.84 -27.73
N LYS A 349 -5.99 -12.61 -28.61
CA LYS A 349 -4.59 -12.38 -28.89
C LYS A 349 -4.50 -11.05 -29.66
N PRO A 350 -3.72 -10.07 -29.22
CA PRO A 350 -3.40 -8.95 -30.07
C PRO A 350 -2.52 -9.47 -31.22
N VAL A 351 -3.14 -9.67 -32.37
CA VAL A 351 -2.39 -9.85 -33.63
C VAL A 351 -1.91 -8.44 -34.02
N LEU A 352 -0.74 -8.07 -33.56
CA LEU A 352 0.04 -7.00 -34.20
C LEU A 352 0.53 -7.56 -35.53
N SER A 353 -0.34 -7.56 -36.54
CA SER A 353 0.11 -7.57 -37.91
C SER A 353 0.59 -6.15 -38.24
N ASP A 354 1.62 -6.02 -39.09
CA ASP A 354 2.03 -4.78 -39.76
C ASP A 354 0.91 -4.30 -40.71
N ALA A 355 -0.27 -4.08 -40.18
CA ALA A 355 -1.37 -3.46 -40.89
C ALA A 355 -1.03 -1.98 -41.04
N ASP A 356 -1.18 -1.49 -42.26
CA ASP A 356 -1.10 -0.08 -42.55
C ASP A 356 -2.11 0.68 -41.67
N LEU A 357 -1.59 1.37 -40.65
CA LEU A 357 -2.40 2.11 -39.66
C LEU A 357 -2.70 3.53 -40.14
N THR A 358 -2.52 3.82 -41.45
CA THR A 358 -2.94 5.10 -42.03
C THR A 358 -4.46 5.09 -42.25
N GLY A 359 -5.10 6.17 -41.87
CA GLY A 359 -6.55 6.35 -41.98
C GLY A 359 -6.90 7.64 -42.73
N GLN A 360 -8.09 7.65 -43.33
CA GLN A 360 -8.70 8.86 -43.87
C GLN A 360 -10.01 9.08 -43.11
N GLY A 361 -10.10 10.16 -42.39
CA GLY A 361 -11.32 10.50 -41.61
C GLY A 361 -11.09 11.69 -40.73
N THR A 362 -12.17 12.25 -40.20
CA THR A 362 -12.14 13.38 -39.29
C THR A 362 -12.34 12.90 -37.86
N VAL A 363 -11.37 13.16 -37.01
CA VAL A 363 -11.40 12.79 -35.57
C VAL A 363 -11.57 14.06 -34.75
N LEU A 364 -12.59 14.08 -33.88
CA LEU A 364 -12.73 15.08 -32.83
C LEU A 364 -11.98 14.57 -31.60
N LEU A 365 -10.92 15.27 -31.22
CA LEU A 365 -10.12 14.98 -30.02
C LEU A 365 -10.46 15.96 -28.93
N VAL A 366 -10.98 15.46 -27.79
CA VAL A 366 -11.37 16.25 -26.62
C VAL A 366 -10.46 15.88 -25.47
N GLU A 367 -9.61 16.81 -25.05
CA GLU A 367 -8.58 16.59 -24.04
C GLU A 367 -8.28 17.94 -23.37
N ASP A 368 -8.37 18.03 -22.04
CA ASP A 368 -8.17 19.28 -21.32
C ASP A 368 -6.69 19.64 -21.15
N GLU A 369 -5.81 18.65 -21.08
CA GLU A 369 -4.37 18.85 -20.94
C GLU A 369 -3.70 19.22 -22.27
N ASP A 370 -3.24 20.46 -22.41
CA ASP A 370 -2.64 20.98 -23.65
C ASP A 370 -1.52 20.11 -24.24
N ALA A 371 -0.64 19.60 -23.37
CA ALA A 371 0.51 18.80 -23.80
C ALA A 371 0.08 17.43 -24.36
N VAL A 372 -0.91 16.79 -23.76
CA VAL A 372 -1.49 15.51 -24.19
C VAL A 372 -2.28 15.72 -25.48
N ARG A 373 -3.13 16.76 -25.54
CA ARG A 373 -3.90 17.12 -26.73
C ARG A 373 -3.01 17.37 -27.95
N MET A 374 -1.96 18.21 -27.80
CA MET A 374 -1.00 18.49 -28.88
C MET A 374 -0.28 17.23 -29.36
N PHE A 375 0.14 16.35 -28.43
CA PHE A 375 0.80 15.09 -28.80
C PHE A 375 -0.16 14.18 -29.55
N ALA A 376 -1.35 13.92 -29.02
CA ALA A 376 -2.36 13.04 -29.63
C ALA A 376 -2.81 13.55 -31.01
N ALA A 377 -3.10 14.86 -31.12
CA ALA A 377 -3.45 15.47 -32.40
C ALA A 377 -2.33 15.33 -33.46
N ARG A 378 -1.08 15.53 -33.06
CA ARG A 378 0.07 15.35 -33.95
C ARG A 378 0.26 13.91 -34.39
N ALA A 379 0.08 12.95 -33.44
CA ALA A 379 0.20 11.52 -33.75
C ALA A 379 -0.88 11.07 -34.75
N LEU A 380 -2.13 11.51 -34.58
CA LEU A 380 -3.24 11.22 -35.47
C LEU A 380 -3.04 11.86 -36.84
N ARG A 381 -2.61 13.13 -36.91
CA ARG A 381 -2.30 13.82 -38.18
C ARG A 381 -1.17 13.14 -38.94
N ASN A 382 -0.15 12.63 -38.26
CA ASN A 382 0.95 11.89 -38.91
C ASN A 382 0.47 10.57 -39.52
N LYS A 383 -0.68 10.02 -39.04
CA LYS A 383 -1.34 8.82 -39.57
C LYS A 383 -2.36 9.14 -40.69
N GLY A 384 -2.55 10.41 -41.05
CA GLY A 384 -3.39 10.83 -42.16
C GLY A 384 -4.79 11.31 -41.77
N TYR A 385 -5.14 11.31 -40.48
CA TYR A 385 -6.44 11.81 -40.02
C TYR A 385 -6.51 13.33 -40.00
N HIS A 386 -7.68 13.87 -40.32
CA HIS A 386 -8.01 15.26 -40.03
C HIS A 386 -8.45 15.37 -38.58
N VAL A 387 -7.78 16.22 -37.78
CA VAL A 387 -8.04 16.29 -36.33
C VAL A 387 -8.57 17.66 -35.96
N ILE A 388 -9.77 17.66 -35.38
CA ILE A 388 -10.41 18.79 -34.72
C ILE A 388 -10.09 18.67 -33.23
N GLU A 389 -9.55 19.73 -32.65
CA GLU A 389 -9.14 19.75 -31.23
C GLU A 389 -10.15 20.54 -30.41
N ALA A 390 -10.53 20.01 -29.25
CA ALA A 390 -11.34 20.67 -28.25
C ALA A 390 -10.73 20.50 -26.85
N GLU A 391 -10.76 21.52 -26.04
CA GLU A 391 -10.16 21.54 -24.69
C GLU A 391 -11.10 21.08 -23.59
N ASN A 392 -12.40 20.95 -23.88
CA ASN A 392 -13.44 20.49 -22.95
C ASN A 392 -14.69 20.06 -23.73
N GLY A 393 -15.68 19.49 -23.03
CA GLY A 393 -16.92 19.03 -23.63
C GLY A 393 -17.75 20.14 -24.27
N GLU A 394 -17.70 21.37 -23.76
CA GLU A 394 -18.42 22.52 -24.29
C GLU A 394 -17.85 22.96 -25.66
N SER A 395 -16.53 23.12 -25.74
CA SER A 395 -15.86 23.43 -27.01
C SER A 395 -16.01 22.31 -28.04
N ALA A 396 -16.13 21.05 -27.59
CA ALA A 396 -16.39 19.92 -28.46
C ALA A 396 -17.80 19.96 -29.05
N LEU A 397 -18.83 20.31 -28.28
CA LEU A 397 -20.19 20.55 -28.78
C LEU A 397 -20.26 21.70 -29.77
N ASP A 398 -19.58 22.79 -29.47
CA ASP A 398 -19.49 23.94 -30.41
C ASP A 398 -18.82 23.53 -31.73
N ALA A 399 -17.79 22.68 -31.69
CA ALA A 399 -17.14 22.15 -32.86
C ALA A 399 -18.04 21.24 -33.69
N ILE A 400 -18.89 20.42 -33.05
CA ILE A 400 -19.88 19.56 -33.71
C ILE A 400 -20.95 20.44 -34.39
N ASN A 401 -21.47 21.44 -33.71
CA ASN A 401 -22.57 22.28 -34.18
C ASN A 401 -22.13 23.34 -35.20
N GLY A 402 -20.86 23.71 -35.21
CA GLY A 402 -20.32 24.81 -36.03
C GLY A 402 -19.65 24.39 -37.36
N GLN A 403 -19.54 23.10 -37.65
CA GLN A 403 -18.80 22.63 -38.83
C GLN A 403 -19.71 21.91 -39.83
N ASP A 404 -19.50 22.21 -41.12
CA ASP A 404 -20.11 21.48 -42.25
C ASP A 404 -19.43 20.10 -42.54
N GLN A 405 -18.43 19.72 -41.71
CA GLN A 405 -17.68 18.47 -41.89
C GLN A 405 -18.22 17.37 -41.01
N THR A 406 -18.43 16.20 -41.59
CA THR A 406 -18.81 14.99 -40.80
C THR A 406 -17.64 14.53 -39.94
N ILE A 407 -17.87 14.32 -38.66
CA ILE A 407 -16.95 13.72 -37.68
C ILE A 407 -17.13 12.22 -37.73
N ASP A 408 -16.06 11.48 -38.04
CA ASP A 408 -16.12 10.02 -38.14
C ASP A 408 -15.86 9.33 -36.84
N LEU A 409 -15.08 9.96 -35.92
CA LEU A 409 -14.69 9.40 -34.62
C LEU A 409 -14.52 10.51 -33.60
N ILE A 410 -14.99 10.24 -32.39
CA ILE A 410 -14.74 11.08 -31.21
C ILE A 410 -13.80 10.31 -30.25
N VAL A 411 -12.74 10.95 -29.85
CA VAL A 411 -11.82 10.50 -28.81
C VAL A 411 -11.84 11.54 -27.69
N SER A 412 -12.32 11.15 -26.51
CA SER A 412 -12.48 12.07 -25.37
C SER A 412 -11.83 11.53 -24.11
N ASP A 413 -11.20 12.37 -23.32
CA ASP A 413 -10.92 12.06 -21.94
C ASP A 413 -12.25 11.96 -21.16
N VAL A 414 -12.24 11.17 -20.08
CA VAL A 414 -13.40 10.93 -19.23
C VAL A 414 -13.51 12.01 -18.16
N ILE A 415 -12.38 12.45 -17.62
CA ILE A 415 -12.33 13.41 -16.48
C ILE A 415 -11.83 14.76 -16.99
N MET A 416 -12.73 15.67 -17.24
CA MET A 416 -12.41 17.02 -17.68
C MET A 416 -13.11 18.05 -16.79
N PRO A 417 -12.55 19.27 -16.63
CA PRO A 417 -13.22 20.37 -15.94
C PRO A 417 -14.50 20.81 -16.68
N GLY A 418 -15.54 21.13 -15.92
CA GLY A 418 -16.83 21.53 -16.47
C GLY A 418 -17.66 20.35 -16.93
N MET A 419 -17.77 20.08 -18.22
CA MET A 419 -18.48 18.94 -18.77
C MET A 419 -17.54 17.74 -18.89
N ASP A 420 -17.82 16.68 -18.14
CA ASP A 420 -17.08 15.42 -18.21
C ASP A 420 -17.37 14.64 -19.51
N GLY A 421 -16.46 13.71 -19.87
CA GLY A 421 -16.60 12.93 -21.11
C GLY A 421 -17.85 12.06 -21.16
N HIS A 422 -18.35 11.57 -20.04
CA HIS A 422 -19.59 10.81 -19.98
C HIS A 422 -20.82 11.67 -20.30
N THR A 423 -20.90 12.85 -19.71
CA THR A 423 -21.96 13.81 -19.97
C THR A 423 -21.93 14.28 -21.43
N PHE A 424 -20.73 14.58 -21.95
CA PHE A 424 -20.51 14.92 -23.35
C PHE A 424 -21.01 13.84 -24.32
N VAL A 425 -20.56 12.59 -24.14
CA VAL A 425 -20.94 11.46 -25.02
C VAL A 425 -22.47 11.21 -24.96
N ASN A 426 -23.08 11.36 -23.79
CA ASN A 426 -24.53 11.20 -23.67
C ASN A 426 -25.28 12.30 -24.44
N LEU A 427 -24.83 13.56 -24.42
CA LEU A 427 -25.45 14.63 -25.19
C LEU A 427 -25.35 14.38 -26.70
N VAL A 428 -24.17 13.96 -27.18
CA VAL A 428 -23.94 13.67 -28.63
C VAL A 428 -24.73 12.46 -29.14
N ARG A 429 -25.09 11.51 -28.26
CA ARG A 429 -25.91 10.32 -28.66
C ARG A 429 -27.39 10.62 -28.84
N TYR A 430 -27.90 11.72 -28.28
CA TYR A 430 -29.32 12.10 -28.32
C TYR A 430 -29.64 13.19 -29.35
N GLU A 431 -28.61 13.75 -30.02
CA GLU A 431 -28.71 14.59 -31.20
C GLU A 431 -28.41 13.78 -32.50
#